data_9075ec63bd261eb0d4523c2735fbd963
#
_entry.id   9075ec63bd261eb0d4523c2735fbd963
#
_cell.length_a   1.000
_cell.length_b   1.000
_cell.length_c   1.000
_cell.angle_alpha   90.00
_cell.angle_beta   90.00
_cell.angle_gamma   90.00
#
_symmetry.space_group_name_H-M   'P 1'
#
loop_
_entity.id
_entity.type
_entity.pdbx_description
1 polymer ?
#
loop_
_entity_poly.entity_id
_entity_poly.type
_entity_poly.pdbx_seq_one_letter_code
_entity_poly.pdbx_strand_id
1 'polypeptide(L)'
;MLQEDGLSPNARIANKVGVSEETVRRRVKRMLKDDYLRVVAVPNTEKMGFSSQVLIGLQVIPEKMDIVAEQLSNIPEVRWLSVTTGSFDIFAWVILKDSKDLGVFLRETVFCVEGIQKVETFLNLDLKTRNLDMVM
;
A
#
# COMPACT_ATOMS: atom_id res chain seq x y z
N MET A 1 13.39 -11.76 10.35
CA MET A 1 14.64 -10.96 10.25
C MET A 1 14.56 -9.92 9.14
N LEU A 2 14.45 -10.30 7.86
CA LEU A 2 14.36 -9.31 6.78
C LEU A 2 13.07 -8.46 6.82
N GLN A 3 11.99 -8.96 7.38
CA GLN A 3 10.78 -8.17 7.64
C GLN A 3 10.99 -7.10 8.71
N GLU A 4 11.83 -7.38 9.70
CA GLU A 4 12.15 -6.43 10.78
C GLU A 4 13.22 -5.42 10.35
N ASP A 5 14.23 -5.90 9.58
CA ASP A 5 15.35 -5.13 9.11
C ASP A 5 15.79 -5.62 7.72
N GLY A 6 15.28 -4.95 6.68
CA GLY A 6 15.59 -5.27 5.28
C GLY A 6 17.04 -5.01 4.88
N LEU A 7 17.81 -4.31 5.72
CA LEU A 7 19.24 -4.03 5.53
C LEU A 7 20.14 -4.96 6.37
N SER A 8 19.58 -5.96 7.05
CA SER A 8 20.37 -6.92 7.85
C SER A 8 21.51 -7.53 7.02
N PRO A 9 22.77 -7.44 7.48
CA PRO A 9 23.89 -8.05 6.81
C PRO A 9 23.75 -9.57 6.68
N ASN A 10 24.17 -10.13 5.54
CA ASN A 10 24.11 -11.58 5.31
C ASN A 10 24.83 -12.39 6.40
N ALA A 11 25.97 -11.88 6.93
CA ALA A 11 26.70 -12.51 8.02
C ALA A 11 25.85 -12.64 9.30
N ARG A 12 25.06 -11.62 9.65
CA ARG A 12 24.15 -11.65 10.81
C ARG A 12 23.03 -12.67 10.62
N ILE A 13 22.47 -12.73 9.42
CA ILE A 13 21.44 -13.71 9.07
C ILE A 13 22.03 -15.12 9.15
N ALA A 14 23.22 -15.34 8.55
CA ALA A 14 23.93 -16.60 8.52
C ALA A 14 24.15 -17.16 9.95
N ASN A 15 24.66 -16.32 10.85
CA ASN A 15 24.88 -16.69 12.26
C ASN A 15 23.56 -17.10 12.95
N LYS A 16 22.48 -16.38 12.70
CA LYS A 16 21.19 -16.65 13.36
C LYS A 16 20.52 -17.92 12.85
N VAL A 17 20.64 -18.24 11.57
CA VAL A 17 19.99 -19.40 10.95
C VAL A 17 20.92 -20.62 10.82
N GLY A 18 22.19 -20.51 11.22
CA GLY A 18 23.14 -21.63 11.26
C GLY A 18 23.61 -22.12 9.89
N VAL A 19 23.79 -21.22 8.93
CA VAL A 19 24.30 -21.52 7.58
C VAL A 19 25.46 -20.58 7.22
N SER A 20 26.15 -20.84 6.09
CA SER A 20 27.20 -19.93 5.61
C SER A 20 26.60 -18.64 5.05
N GLU A 21 27.40 -17.56 5.08
CA GLU A 21 27.02 -16.27 4.49
C GLU A 21 26.75 -16.38 2.97
N GLU A 22 27.53 -17.21 2.29
CA GLU A 22 27.32 -17.50 0.86
C GLU A 22 25.96 -18.16 0.60
N THR A 23 25.55 -19.06 1.47
CA THR A 23 24.23 -19.70 1.39
C THR A 23 23.12 -18.68 1.58
N VAL A 24 23.25 -17.76 2.53
CA VAL A 24 22.28 -16.66 2.77
C VAL A 24 22.20 -15.78 1.52
N ARG A 25 23.34 -15.30 1.03
CA ARG A 25 23.42 -14.44 -0.17
C ARG A 25 22.70 -15.07 -1.37
N ARG A 26 22.98 -16.33 -1.65
CA ARG A 26 22.36 -17.07 -2.75
C ARG A 26 20.85 -17.21 -2.56
N ARG A 27 20.37 -17.53 -1.36
CA ARG A 27 18.95 -17.68 -1.04
C ARG A 27 18.19 -16.36 -1.13
N VAL A 28 18.74 -15.28 -0.57
CA VAL A 28 18.14 -13.95 -0.64
C VAL A 28 18.05 -13.47 -2.10
N LYS A 29 19.13 -13.63 -2.87
CA LYS A 29 19.13 -13.28 -4.30
C LYS A 29 18.05 -14.04 -5.08
N ARG A 30 17.88 -15.33 -4.80
CA ARG A 30 16.84 -16.15 -5.41
C ARG A 30 15.44 -15.67 -5.02
N MET A 31 15.18 -15.40 -3.74
CA MET A 31 13.90 -14.90 -3.26
C MET A 31 13.52 -13.56 -3.90
N LEU A 32 14.49 -12.66 -4.06
CA LEU A 32 14.29 -11.39 -4.75
C LEU A 32 13.98 -11.59 -6.24
N LYS A 33 14.70 -12.50 -6.91
CA LYS A 33 14.52 -12.80 -8.33
C LYS A 33 13.16 -13.44 -8.62
N ASP A 34 12.74 -14.34 -7.75
CA ASP A 34 11.51 -15.13 -7.91
C ASP A 34 10.28 -14.42 -7.25
N ASP A 35 10.39 -13.14 -6.91
CA ASP A 35 9.33 -12.32 -6.27
C ASP A 35 8.78 -12.85 -4.94
N TYR A 36 9.51 -13.74 -4.23
CA TYR A 36 9.15 -14.15 -2.87
C TYR A 36 9.43 -13.07 -1.83
N LEU A 37 10.29 -12.11 -2.15
CA LEU A 37 10.74 -11.05 -1.26
C LEU A 37 10.97 -9.77 -2.04
N ARG A 38 10.54 -8.63 -1.47
CA ARG A 38 10.90 -7.29 -1.92
C ARG A 38 11.48 -6.50 -0.75
N VAL A 39 12.54 -5.77 -1.00
CA VAL A 39 13.12 -4.83 -0.04
C VAL A 39 12.72 -3.44 -0.48
N VAL A 40 11.97 -2.73 0.36
CA VAL A 40 11.48 -1.39 0.07
C VAL A 40 11.79 -0.43 1.20
N ALA A 41 12.04 0.83 0.88
CA ALA A 41 12.10 1.89 1.87
C ALA A 41 10.70 2.42 2.12
N VAL A 42 10.29 2.47 3.38
CA VAL A 42 8.99 3.05 3.78
C VAL A 42 9.23 4.40 4.43
N PRO A 43 8.84 5.50 3.74
CA PRO A 43 9.03 6.84 4.28
C PRO A 43 8.04 7.13 5.42
N ASN A 44 8.46 7.97 6.34
CA ASN A 44 7.51 8.58 7.29
C ASN A 44 6.79 9.73 6.59
N THR A 45 5.59 9.45 6.11
CA THR A 45 4.79 10.39 5.31
C THR A 45 4.44 11.67 6.06
N GLU A 46 4.20 11.60 7.37
CA GLU A 46 3.92 12.79 8.20
C GLU A 46 5.12 13.75 8.23
N LYS A 47 6.34 13.21 8.42
CA LYS A 47 7.57 14.01 8.37
C LYS A 47 7.87 14.58 6.99
N MET A 48 7.29 14.01 5.94
CA MET A 48 7.39 14.50 4.57
C MET A 48 6.28 15.49 4.19
N GLY A 49 5.44 15.89 5.15
CA GLY A 49 4.36 16.87 4.94
C GLY A 49 3.05 16.27 4.43
N PHE A 50 2.88 14.95 4.51
CA PHE A 50 1.64 14.25 4.16
C PHE A 50 0.96 13.78 5.44
N SER A 51 0.07 14.60 5.97
CA SER A 51 -0.57 14.36 7.26
C SER A 51 -1.94 13.68 7.17
N SER A 52 -2.51 13.59 5.98
CA SER A 52 -3.85 13.03 5.78
C SER A 52 -3.77 11.66 5.11
N GLN A 53 -4.26 10.66 5.82
CA GLN A 53 -4.40 9.29 5.33
C GLN A 53 -5.87 8.90 5.34
N VAL A 54 -6.37 8.40 4.23
CA VAL A 54 -7.80 8.15 4.04
C VAL A 54 -8.00 6.76 3.46
N LEU A 55 -8.88 5.97 4.08
CA LEU A 55 -9.44 4.79 3.45
C LEU A 55 -10.69 5.21 2.68
N ILE A 56 -10.77 4.86 1.41
CA ILE A 56 -11.92 5.15 0.56
C ILE A 56 -12.58 3.83 0.17
N GLY A 57 -13.86 3.71 0.51
CA GLY A 57 -14.72 2.60 0.08
C GLY A 57 -15.56 3.02 -1.12
N LEU A 58 -15.61 2.19 -2.14
CA LEU A 58 -16.29 2.45 -3.40
C LEU A 58 -17.27 1.34 -3.73
N GLN A 59 -18.48 1.72 -4.13
CA GLN A 59 -19.40 0.85 -4.84
C GLN A 59 -19.31 1.16 -6.33
N VAL A 60 -19.17 0.12 -7.13
CA VAL A 60 -18.87 0.22 -8.55
C VAL A 60 -19.87 -0.64 -9.33
N ILE A 61 -20.26 -0.17 -10.52
CA ILE A 61 -21.04 -0.98 -11.45
C ILE A 61 -20.24 -2.24 -11.81
N PRO A 62 -20.81 -3.46 -11.68
CA PRO A 62 -20.06 -4.71 -11.86
C PRO A 62 -19.29 -4.80 -13.18
N GLU A 63 -19.87 -4.33 -14.29
CA GLU A 63 -19.26 -4.34 -15.61
C GLU A 63 -18.07 -3.39 -15.75
N LYS A 64 -17.94 -2.42 -14.82
CA LYS A 64 -16.86 -1.43 -14.80
C LYS A 64 -15.78 -1.74 -13.78
N MET A 65 -15.89 -2.83 -13.02
CA MET A 65 -15.02 -3.14 -11.89
C MET A 65 -13.54 -3.09 -12.25
N ASP A 66 -13.14 -3.84 -13.26
CA ASP A 66 -11.74 -3.97 -13.66
C ASP A 66 -11.16 -2.64 -14.16
N ILE A 67 -11.94 -1.91 -14.96
CA ILE A 67 -11.48 -0.64 -15.52
C ILE A 67 -11.36 0.45 -14.45
N VAL A 68 -12.30 0.48 -13.49
CA VAL A 68 -12.25 1.41 -12.35
C VAL A 68 -11.06 1.09 -11.46
N ALA A 69 -10.85 -0.19 -11.12
CA ALA A 69 -9.72 -0.62 -10.32
C ALA A 69 -8.39 -0.25 -10.97
N GLU A 70 -8.25 -0.48 -12.28
CA GLU A 70 -7.05 -0.11 -13.04
C GLU A 70 -6.82 1.40 -13.05
N GLN A 71 -7.85 2.19 -13.35
CA GLN A 71 -7.73 3.66 -13.37
C GLN A 71 -7.31 4.22 -12.02
N LEU A 72 -7.93 3.77 -10.94
CA LEU A 72 -7.61 4.23 -9.59
C LEU A 72 -6.22 3.77 -9.13
N SER A 73 -5.78 2.56 -9.50
CA SER A 73 -4.46 2.05 -9.13
C SER A 73 -3.29 2.82 -9.73
N ASN A 74 -3.53 3.55 -10.82
CA ASN A 74 -2.53 4.39 -11.48
C ASN A 74 -2.44 5.81 -10.91
N ILE A 75 -3.29 6.17 -9.95
CA ILE A 75 -3.28 7.48 -9.31
C ILE A 75 -2.15 7.54 -8.27
N PRO A 76 -1.24 8.55 -8.33
CA PRO A 76 -0.08 8.62 -7.45
C PRO A 76 -0.40 8.66 -5.95
N GLU A 77 -1.52 9.27 -5.58
CA GLU A 77 -1.99 9.39 -4.20
C GLU A 77 -2.53 8.06 -3.66
N VAL A 78 -2.94 7.14 -4.53
CA VAL A 78 -3.40 5.80 -4.16
C VAL A 78 -2.21 4.90 -3.89
N ARG A 79 -2.02 4.53 -2.63
CA ARG A 79 -0.88 3.71 -2.18
C ARG A 79 -1.19 2.23 -2.13
N TRP A 80 -2.45 1.92 -1.98
CA TRP A 80 -2.94 0.56 -1.95
C TRP A 80 -4.38 0.54 -2.46
N LEU A 81 -4.73 -0.49 -3.20
CA LEU A 81 -6.08 -0.71 -3.70
C LEU A 81 -6.37 -2.21 -3.72
N SER A 82 -7.56 -2.57 -3.31
CA SER A 82 -8.03 -3.96 -3.34
C SER A 82 -9.49 -4.03 -3.76
N VAL A 83 -9.81 -5.02 -4.56
CA VAL A 83 -11.19 -5.44 -4.85
C VAL A 83 -11.61 -6.41 -3.76
N THR A 84 -12.76 -6.16 -3.12
CA THR A 84 -13.19 -6.90 -1.93
C THR A 84 -14.61 -7.40 -2.07
N THR A 85 -15.01 -8.27 -1.15
CA THR A 85 -16.41 -8.61 -0.91
C THR A 85 -17.01 -7.66 0.14
N GLY A 86 -18.32 -7.62 0.28
CA GLY A 86 -19.04 -6.84 1.29
C GLY A 86 -19.76 -5.63 0.73
N SER A 87 -20.00 -4.64 1.57
CA SER A 87 -20.77 -3.45 1.22
C SER A 87 -20.07 -2.53 0.21
N PHE A 88 -18.76 -2.61 0.14
CA PHE A 88 -17.95 -1.93 -0.86
C PHE A 88 -17.26 -2.94 -1.76
N ASP A 89 -17.08 -2.57 -3.02
CA ASP A 89 -16.43 -3.39 -4.04
C ASP A 89 -14.93 -3.15 -4.11
N ILE A 90 -14.52 -1.90 -3.85
CA ILE A 90 -13.11 -1.51 -3.86
C ILE A 90 -12.81 -0.71 -2.58
N PHE A 91 -11.67 -1.00 -1.97
CA PHE A 91 -11.03 -0.14 -0.99
C PHE A 91 -9.72 0.41 -1.54
N ALA A 92 -9.49 1.70 -1.31
CA ALA A 92 -8.24 2.37 -1.65
C ALA A 92 -7.69 3.12 -0.43
N TRP A 93 -6.39 2.96 -0.18
CA TRP A 93 -5.68 3.75 0.81
C TRP A 93 -4.97 4.91 0.12
N VAL A 94 -5.33 6.12 0.50
CA VAL A 94 -4.89 7.36 -0.14
C VAL A 94 -4.12 8.20 0.86
N ILE A 95 -3.02 8.80 0.41
CA ILE A 95 -2.17 9.68 1.22
C ILE A 95 -2.16 11.06 0.57
N LEU A 96 -2.56 12.07 1.34
CA LEU A 96 -2.69 13.46 0.91
C LEU A 96 -1.91 14.39 1.86
N LYS A 97 -1.63 15.60 1.41
CA LYS A 97 -0.91 16.59 2.22
C LYS A 97 -1.71 16.98 3.46
N ASP A 98 -2.98 17.33 3.25
CA ASP A 98 -3.90 17.70 4.33
C ASP A 98 -5.35 17.29 4.01
N SER A 99 -6.25 17.56 4.94
CA SER A 99 -7.67 17.23 4.79
C SER A 99 -8.41 18.09 3.75
N LYS A 100 -7.88 19.26 3.39
CA LYS A 100 -8.48 20.10 2.34
C LYS A 100 -8.26 19.48 0.98
N ASP A 101 -7.12 18.84 0.77
CA ASP A 101 -6.81 18.12 -0.47
C ASP A 101 -7.75 16.94 -0.70
N LEU A 102 -8.37 16.38 0.34
CA LEU A 102 -9.35 15.31 0.21
C LEU A 102 -10.56 15.74 -0.63
N GLY A 103 -11.11 16.93 -0.36
CA GLY A 103 -12.24 17.44 -1.14
C GLY A 103 -11.90 17.66 -2.60
N VAL A 104 -10.71 18.19 -2.88
CA VAL A 104 -10.19 18.36 -4.24
C VAL A 104 -9.99 17.00 -4.91
N PHE A 105 -9.33 16.08 -4.25
CA PHE A 105 -9.07 14.73 -4.74
C PHE A 105 -10.36 13.99 -5.11
N LEU A 106 -11.38 14.06 -4.25
CA LEU A 106 -12.67 13.43 -4.51
C LEU A 106 -13.34 14.04 -5.75
N ARG A 107 -13.42 15.38 -5.83
CA ARG A 107 -14.11 16.06 -6.94
C ARG A 107 -13.38 15.89 -8.28
N GLU A 108 -12.07 16.06 -8.28
CA GLU A 108 -11.30 16.14 -9.53
C GLU A 108 -10.78 14.78 -10.00
N THR A 109 -10.73 13.82 -9.12
CA THR A 109 -10.15 12.51 -9.43
C THR A 109 -11.18 11.39 -9.30
N VAL A 110 -11.72 11.17 -8.10
CA VAL A 110 -12.55 10.00 -7.82
C VAL A 110 -13.92 10.10 -8.51
N PHE A 111 -14.60 11.22 -8.36
CA PHE A 111 -15.94 11.40 -8.96
C PHE A 111 -15.93 11.52 -10.48
N CYS A 112 -14.76 11.72 -11.09
CA CYS A 112 -14.60 11.73 -12.55
C CYS A 112 -14.50 10.32 -13.15
N VAL A 113 -14.33 9.30 -12.34
CA VAL A 113 -14.21 7.91 -12.81
C VAL A 113 -15.61 7.35 -13.10
N GLU A 114 -15.87 7.03 -14.36
CA GLU A 114 -17.13 6.43 -14.77
C GLU A 114 -17.29 5.01 -14.19
N GLY A 115 -18.46 4.73 -13.63
CA GLY A 115 -18.78 3.43 -13.03
C GLY A 115 -18.81 3.43 -11.51
N ILE A 116 -18.30 4.46 -10.86
CA ILE A 116 -18.41 4.63 -9.40
C ILE A 116 -19.84 5.10 -9.07
N GLN A 117 -20.53 4.37 -8.20
CA GLN A 117 -21.90 4.67 -7.77
C GLN A 117 -21.96 5.35 -6.41
N LYS A 118 -21.08 4.93 -5.49
CA LYS A 118 -21.02 5.46 -4.13
C LYS A 118 -19.57 5.54 -3.67
N VAL A 119 -19.27 6.60 -2.97
CA VAL A 119 -17.97 6.83 -2.34
C VAL A 119 -18.20 7.10 -0.85
N GLU A 120 -17.47 6.40 0.00
CA GLU A 120 -17.41 6.67 1.43
C GLU A 120 -15.95 6.81 1.85
N THR A 121 -15.65 7.83 2.63
CA THR A 121 -14.29 8.12 3.09
C THR A 121 -14.18 7.95 4.58
N PHE A 122 -13.08 7.30 5.00
CA PHE A 122 -12.72 7.09 6.39
C PHE A 122 -11.39 7.78 6.64
N LEU A 123 -11.45 9.00 7.15
CA LEU A 123 -10.25 9.76 7.48
C LEU A 123 -9.57 9.12 8.70
N ASN A 124 -8.31 8.75 8.54
CA ASN A 124 -7.53 8.22 9.65
C ASN A 124 -7.22 9.34 10.66
N LEU A 125 -7.70 9.18 11.89
CA LEU A 125 -7.47 10.15 12.96
C LEU A 125 -6.20 9.85 13.75
N ASP A 126 -5.88 8.56 13.93
CA ASP A 126 -4.74 8.14 14.74
C ASP A 126 -4.30 6.72 14.34
N LEU A 127 -3.10 6.60 13.84
CA LEU A 127 -2.50 5.32 13.46
C LEU A 127 -1.81 4.67 14.66
N LYS A 128 -2.44 3.68 15.26
CA LYS A 128 -1.94 3.02 16.48
C LYS A 128 -0.79 2.04 16.23
N THR A 129 -0.77 1.40 15.07
CA THR A 129 0.29 0.46 14.70
C THR A 129 0.82 0.79 13.31
N ARG A 130 2.13 0.68 13.13
CA ARG A 130 2.82 0.88 11.86
C ARG A 130 3.53 -0.41 11.42
N ASN A 131 2.98 -1.56 11.77
CA ASN A 131 3.52 -2.82 11.31
C ASN A 131 3.34 -2.93 9.80
N LEU A 132 4.44 -2.86 9.09
CA LEU A 132 4.49 -2.93 7.63
C LEU A 132 4.18 -4.34 7.11
N ASP A 133 4.18 -5.32 7.97
CA ASP A 133 3.91 -6.73 7.67
C ASP A 133 2.49 -6.95 7.10
N MET A 134 1.59 -5.99 7.29
CA MET A 134 0.22 -6.03 6.75
C MET A 134 0.02 -5.28 5.43
N VAL A 135 1.03 -4.61 4.93
CA VAL A 135 0.95 -3.82 3.69
C VAL A 135 1.45 -4.63 2.48
N MET A 136 1.74 -5.88 2.73
CA MET A 136 2.20 -6.78 1.67
C MET A 136 1.13 -7.78 1.29
#